data_11c9a390703d26289f1b8bf69eee460a
#
_entry.id   11c9a390703d26289f1b8bf69eee460a
#
_cell.length_a   1.000
_cell.length_b   1.000
_cell.length_c   1.000
_cell.angle_alpha   90.00
_cell.angle_beta   90.00
_cell.angle_gamma   90.00
#
_symmetry.space_group_name_H-M   'P 1'
#
loop_
_entity.id
_entity.type
_entity.pdbx_description
1 polymer ?
#
loop_
_entity_poly.entity_id
_entity_poly.type
_entity_poly.pdbx_seq_one_letter_code
_entity_poly.pdbx_strand_id
1 'polypeptide(L)'
;MKIVDCFTFYNELDMLYYRLATLYDYVDYFILVEARITHAGNPKSLFYMENEYLYERFRDKIIHMVVDLPFKAPAINYSDNEQWSNENEQRNKIKEGLATEMLGLTDNDLVIISDVDEIIDPQRLVEFRDGRLVAYNGFSLAQDMYYYNLTCKNAWFWSKAKIVSYKYILQKTPEEIRQGNLPLLEKGGWHLSYFGDTAYIKNKLREFGHQEYNSPEFTDEQIISERLSAGVDLFGRSYVNMTNVQTSQNTYLPPMYDIYLNKYIPGYNKTSPPTSPPTSPPTSPPIYVYYHVCCIANWRVIMSRMLFKLKNSGLYDAIDEIRITVLGNKYNLADKLFKDAKIKIRFHSEDISLYERPGLNQMIDDAQTEEFYALYLHSKGVKNEEQCKRQNPVYDWVEYMMYFTIYKHNICIDELQQGASAVGCNLQERGAPLHYSGNFWWSKSSHIKNLPKIVDTYYNTPEFLVSSIDGIYKLLWQSDVNHYHTLYPVSMYENKPISIQTIDRVGGTVYYK
;
A
#
# COMPACT_ATOMS: atom_id res chain seq x y z
N MET A 1 -11.28 19.94 -18.28
CA MET A 1 -12.14 19.55 -17.16
C MET A 1 -11.25 18.97 -16.08
N LYS A 2 -11.26 19.53 -14.87
CA LYS A 2 -10.59 18.98 -13.69
C LYS A 2 -11.53 18.07 -12.92
N ILE A 3 -10.97 17.11 -12.20
CA ILE A 3 -11.71 16.21 -11.31
C ILE A 3 -11.03 16.27 -9.94
N VAL A 4 -11.80 16.61 -8.91
CA VAL A 4 -11.33 16.71 -7.52
C VAL A 4 -11.99 15.62 -6.68
N ASP A 5 -11.19 14.78 -6.06
CA ASP A 5 -11.66 13.71 -5.17
C ASP A 5 -11.63 14.19 -3.72
N CYS A 6 -12.80 14.32 -3.08
CA CYS A 6 -12.97 14.89 -1.75
C CYS A 6 -13.54 13.86 -0.79
N PHE A 7 -12.87 13.67 0.36
CA PHE A 7 -13.30 12.67 1.33
C PHE A 7 -12.91 13.05 2.77
N THR A 8 -13.69 12.50 3.71
CA THR A 8 -13.38 12.55 5.13
C THR A 8 -12.41 11.41 5.48
N PHE A 9 -11.51 11.67 6.44
CA PHE A 9 -10.50 10.70 6.86
C PHE A 9 -10.38 10.66 8.38
N TYR A 10 -10.19 9.45 8.93
CA TYR A 10 -9.97 9.21 10.35
C TYR A 10 -8.59 8.57 10.60
N ASN A 11 -8.44 7.26 10.42
CA ASN A 11 -7.23 6.49 10.72
C ASN A 11 -6.94 5.35 9.74
N GLU A 12 -7.65 5.28 8.63
CA GLU A 12 -7.61 4.22 7.62
C GLU A 12 -6.38 4.36 6.70
N LEU A 13 -5.16 4.30 7.25
CA LEU A 13 -3.92 4.58 6.49
C LEU A 13 -3.77 3.70 5.24
N ASP A 14 -4.06 2.41 5.35
CA ASP A 14 -3.96 1.46 4.24
C ASP A 14 -5.02 1.73 3.16
N MET A 15 -6.25 2.03 3.58
CA MET A 15 -7.34 2.36 2.66
C MET A 15 -7.07 3.69 1.96
N LEU A 16 -6.54 4.67 2.68
CA LEU A 16 -6.10 5.94 2.09
C LEU A 16 -5.01 5.70 1.02
N TYR A 17 -4.01 4.87 1.33
CA TYR A 17 -2.98 4.55 0.34
C TYR A 17 -3.57 3.87 -0.89
N TYR A 18 -4.46 2.91 -0.68
CA TYR A 18 -5.16 2.22 -1.77
C TYR A 18 -5.99 3.20 -2.63
N ARG A 19 -6.79 4.07 -2.01
CA ARG A 19 -7.55 5.11 -2.72
C ARG A 19 -6.66 6.00 -3.58
N LEU A 20 -5.63 6.56 -2.98
CA LEU A 20 -4.69 7.44 -3.67
C LEU A 20 -4.00 6.71 -4.83
N ALA A 21 -3.52 5.47 -4.62
CA ALA A 21 -2.88 4.68 -5.67
C ALA A 21 -3.82 4.37 -6.83
N THR A 22 -5.09 4.06 -6.54
CA THR A 22 -6.11 3.74 -7.55
C THR A 22 -6.51 4.95 -8.38
N LEU A 23 -6.63 6.13 -7.78
CA LEU A 23 -7.24 7.30 -8.40
C LEU A 23 -6.24 8.36 -8.88
N TYR A 24 -4.96 8.26 -8.48
CA TYR A 24 -3.98 9.32 -8.75
C TYR A 24 -3.89 9.75 -10.21
N ASP A 25 -3.89 8.82 -11.16
CA ASP A 25 -3.74 9.13 -12.58
C ASP A 25 -5.06 9.64 -13.22
N TYR A 26 -6.17 9.55 -12.48
CA TYR A 26 -7.52 9.86 -12.97
C TYR A 26 -8.10 11.16 -12.41
N VAL A 27 -7.56 11.67 -11.28
CA VAL A 27 -8.00 12.93 -10.66
C VAL A 27 -6.89 13.97 -10.69
N ASP A 28 -7.26 15.24 -10.63
CA ASP A 28 -6.31 16.33 -10.63
C ASP A 28 -5.86 16.66 -9.20
N TYR A 29 -6.77 16.56 -8.21
CA TYR A 29 -6.49 16.82 -6.81
C TYR A 29 -7.29 15.91 -5.89
N PHE A 30 -6.77 15.71 -4.68
CA PHE A 30 -7.43 15.09 -3.54
C PHE A 30 -7.61 16.12 -2.43
N ILE A 31 -8.83 16.28 -1.92
CA ILE A 31 -9.10 17.04 -0.70
C ILE A 31 -9.37 16.05 0.42
N LEU A 32 -8.42 15.93 1.34
CA LEU A 32 -8.47 15.08 2.52
C LEU A 32 -8.85 15.94 3.72
N VAL A 33 -10.02 15.69 4.31
CA VAL A 33 -10.49 16.41 5.49
C VAL A 33 -10.30 15.56 6.74
N GLU A 34 -9.38 15.97 7.60
CA GLU A 34 -9.05 15.29 8.86
C GLU A 34 -9.40 16.17 10.06
N ALA A 35 -10.18 15.64 11.01
CA ALA A 35 -10.56 16.38 12.21
C ALA A 35 -9.60 16.10 13.37
N ARG A 36 -9.51 17.05 14.33
CA ARG A 36 -8.71 16.93 15.57
C ARG A 36 -9.36 16.05 16.63
N ILE A 37 -10.65 15.75 16.47
CA ILE A 37 -11.41 14.85 17.34
C ILE A 37 -12.18 13.85 16.47
N THR A 38 -12.64 12.75 17.06
CA THR A 38 -13.50 11.77 16.41
C THR A 38 -14.93 12.29 16.30
N HIS A 39 -15.79 11.62 15.54
CA HIS A 39 -17.24 11.98 15.53
C HIS A 39 -17.86 11.78 16.90
N ALA A 40 -17.40 10.80 17.69
CA ALA A 40 -17.80 10.62 19.09
C ALA A 40 -17.28 11.72 20.04
N GLY A 41 -16.53 12.70 19.54
CA GLY A 41 -16.03 13.85 20.30
C GLY A 41 -14.70 13.63 21.03
N ASN A 42 -14.06 12.46 20.91
CA ASN A 42 -12.81 12.13 21.60
C ASN A 42 -11.60 12.77 20.88
N PRO A 43 -10.61 13.29 21.63
CA PRO A 43 -9.35 13.75 21.04
C PRO A 43 -8.65 12.61 20.29
N LYS A 44 -8.03 12.92 19.15
CA LYS A 44 -7.24 11.95 18.39
C LYS A 44 -5.99 12.58 17.79
N SER A 45 -5.05 11.73 17.42
CA SER A 45 -3.92 12.12 16.57
C SER A 45 -4.38 12.55 15.17
N LEU A 46 -3.60 13.39 14.53
CA LEU A 46 -3.75 13.69 13.10
C LEU A 46 -3.00 12.62 12.31
N PHE A 47 -3.69 11.52 12.01
CA PHE A 47 -3.10 10.32 11.45
C PHE A 47 -2.46 10.54 10.08
N TYR A 48 -3.08 11.35 9.20
CA TYR A 48 -2.45 11.69 7.94
C TYR A 48 -1.19 12.54 8.17
N MET A 49 -1.29 13.61 8.96
CA MET A 49 -0.14 14.51 9.22
C MET A 49 1.05 13.78 9.86
N GLU A 50 0.79 12.88 10.82
CA GLU A 50 1.85 12.10 11.46
C GLU A 50 2.48 11.04 10.53
N ASN A 51 1.80 10.68 9.46
CA ASN A 51 2.20 9.64 8.50
C ASN A 51 2.29 10.15 7.05
N GLU A 52 2.35 11.47 6.81
CA GLU A 52 2.38 12.04 5.46
C GLU A 52 3.50 11.49 4.58
N TYR A 53 4.62 11.07 5.19
CA TYR A 53 5.75 10.44 4.52
C TYR A 53 5.39 9.13 3.80
N LEU A 54 4.31 8.45 4.21
CA LEU A 54 3.80 7.26 3.51
C LEU A 54 3.18 7.61 2.16
N TYR A 55 2.71 8.84 2.02
CA TYR A 55 1.96 9.35 0.89
C TYR A 55 2.75 10.32 0.02
N GLU A 56 4.06 10.42 0.22
CA GLU A 56 4.94 11.35 -0.52
C GLU A 56 4.76 11.21 -2.05
N ARG A 57 4.51 9.99 -2.52
CA ARG A 57 4.17 9.71 -3.93
C ARG A 57 2.98 10.52 -4.47
N PHE A 58 2.07 10.92 -3.61
CA PHE A 58 0.79 11.55 -3.98
C PHE A 58 0.71 13.02 -3.55
N ARG A 59 1.76 13.50 -2.87
CA ARG A 59 1.78 14.79 -2.17
C ARG A 59 1.44 15.98 -3.06
N ASP A 60 1.86 15.96 -4.31
CA ASP A 60 1.64 17.02 -5.29
C ASP A 60 0.16 17.27 -5.63
N LYS A 61 -0.70 16.27 -5.36
CA LYS A 61 -2.15 16.37 -5.58
C LYS A 61 -2.98 16.45 -4.30
N ILE A 62 -2.38 16.26 -3.11
CA ILE A 62 -3.12 16.23 -1.85
C ILE A 62 -3.22 17.63 -1.25
N ILE A 63 -4.46 18.06 -0.98
CA ILE A 63 -4.79 19.19 -0.16
C ILE A 63 -5.30 18.65 1.17
N HIS A 64 -4.47 18.70 2.20
CA HIS A 64 -4.81 18.25 3.54
C HIS A 64 -5.45 19.38 4.35
N MET A 65 -6.66 19.18 4.79
CA MET A 65 -7.41 20.10 5.62
C MET A 65 -7.56 19.56 7.04
N VAL A 66 -7.02 20.28 8.02
CA VAL A 66 -7.21 19.97 9.44
C VAL A 66 -8.33 20.85 9.98
N VAL A 67 -9.37 20.21 10.52
CA VAL A 67 -10.59 20.90 10.95
C VAL A 67 -10.92 20.65 12.41
N ASP A 68 -11.56 21.63 13.05
CA ASP A 68 -12.16 21.51 14.37
C ASP A 68 -13.64 21.16 14.24
N LEU A 69 -14.12 20.28 15.11
CA LEU A 69 -15.53 19.90 15.18
C LEU A 69 -16.19 20.51 16.44
N PRO A 70 -17.48 20.84 16.37
CA PRO A 70 -18.13 21.63 17.43
C PRO A 70 -18.34 20.88 18.74
N PHE A 71 -18.63 19.58 18.71
CA PHE A 71 -19.06 18.83 19.88
C PHE A 71 -17.96 17.89 20.39
N LYS A 72 -17.52 18.09 21.65
CA LYS A 72 -16.36 17.43 22.24
C LYS A 72 -16.76 16.65 23.49
N ALA A 73 -16.15 15.47 23.69
CA ALA A 73 -16.28 14.73 24.93
C ALA A 73 -15.60 15.51 26.11
N PRO A 74 -16.11 15.44 27.33
CA PRO A 74 -17.26 14.63 27.77
C PRO A 74 -18.62 15.32 27.60
N ALA A 75 -18.70 16.53 27.02
CA ALA A 75 -19.91 17.33 26.95
C ALA A 75 -20.84 16.95 25.80
N ILE A 76 -20.39 16.16 24.82
CA ILE A 76 -21.17 15.74 23.66
C ILE A 76 -22.43 14.96 24.08
N ASN A 77 -23.58 15.32 23.49
CA ASN A 77 -24.86 14.66 23.75
C ASN A 77 -25.33 13.83 22.54
N TYR A 78 -25.18 12.51 22.65
CA TYR A 78 -25.61 11.59 21.59
C TYR A 78 -27.14 11.53 21.40
N SER A 79 -27.92 11.86 22.42
CA SER A 79 -29.38 11.92 22.30
C SER A 79 -29.87 13.09 21.43
N ASP A 80 -29.05 14.14 21.32
CA ASP A 80 -29.30 15.30 20.46
C ASP A 80 -28.62 15.16 19.09
N ASN A 81 -28.10 13.98 18.78
CA ASN A 81 -27.40 13.68 17.51
C ASN A 81 -26.16 14.55 17.24
N GLU A 82 -25.47 15.04 18.26
CA GLU A 82 -24.30 15.90 18.12
C GLU A 82 -23.13 15.20 17.42
N GLN A 83 -23.00 13.87 17.55
CA GLN A 83 -22.03 13.07 16.82
C GLN A 83 -22.27 13.12 15.28
N TRP A 84 -23.52 13.16 14.86
CA TRP A 84 -23.87 13.34 13.46
C TRP A 84 -23.60 14.77 12.98
N SER A 85 -23.79 15.75 13.86
CA SER A 85 -23.41 17.13 13.57
C SER A 85 -21.90 17.27 13.38
N ASN A 86 -21.08 16.54 14.15
CA ASN A 86 -19.63 16.46 13.95
C ASN A 86 -19.28 15.86 12.58
N GLU A 87 -19.89 14.74 12.20
CA GLU A 87 -19.67 14.11 10.90
C GLU A 87 -20.06 15.05 9.74
N ASN A 88 -21.23 15.66 9.84
CA ASN A 88 -21.75 16.58 8.83
C ASN A 88 -20.84 17.81 8.68
N GLU A 89 -20.37 18.38 9.79
CA GLU A 89 -19.46 19.52 9.77
C GLU A 89 -18.11 19.16 9.13
N GLN A 90 -17.53 18.01 9.48
CA GLN A 90 -16.29 17.55 8.84
C GLN A 90 -16.47 17.43 7.32
N ARG A 91 -17.56 16.83 6.85
CA ARG A 91 -17.87 16.69 5.43
C ARG A 91 -18.09 18.05 4.76
N ASN A 92 -18.78 18.97 5.43
CA ASN A 92 -19.07 20.30 4.88
C ASN A 92 -17.81 21.14 4.69
N LYS A 93 -16.71 20.88 5.43
CA LYS A 93 -15.41 21.52 5.24
C LYS A 93 -14.76 21.21 3.88
N ILE A 94 -15.22 20.20 3.16
CA ILE A 94 -14.85 19.98 1.75
C ILE A 94 -15.02 21.27 0.92
N LYS A 95 -16.10 22.03 1.18
CA LYS A 95 -16.38 23.27 0.45
C LYS A 95 -15.29 24.35 0.65
N GLU A 96 -14.70 24.43 1.83
CA GLU A 96 -13.59 25.33 2.12
C GLU A 96 -12.33 24.90 1.34
N GLY A 97 -12.06 23.58 1.25
CA GLY A 97 -10.96 23.04 0.45
C GLY A 97 -11.12 23.33 -1.04
N LEU A 98 -12.34 23.20 -1.58
CA LEU A 98 -12.64 23.49 -2.97
C LEU A 98 -12.51 24.98 -3.32
N ALA A 99 -12.65 25.89 -2.36
CA ALA A 99 -12.49 27.33 -2.55
C ALA A 99 -11.02 27.79 -2.64
N THR A 100 -10.05 26.88 -2.50
CA THR A 100 -8.62 27.19 -2.61
C THR A 100 -8.29 27.68 -4.01
N GLU A 101 -7.72 28.89 -4.12
CA GLU A 101 -7.41 29.54 -5.41
C GLU A 101 -6.53 28.67 -6.33
N MET A 102 -5.62 27.88 -5.74
CA MET A 102 -4.73 26.97 -6.47
C MET A 102 -5.49 25.98 -7.37
N LEU A 103 -6.72 25.61 -7.03
CA LEU A 103 -7.52 24.67 -7.81
C LEU A 103 -8.01 25.27 -9.12
N GLY A 104 -8.32 26.58 -9.16
CA GLY A 104 -8.82 27.27 -10.35
C GLY A 104 -9.98 26.52 -11.03
N LEU A 105 -11.00 26.12 -10.22
CA LEU A 105 -12.13 25.33 -10.70
C LEU A 105 -13.12 26.18 -11.50
N THR A 106 -13.73 25.55 -12.49
CA THR A 106 -14.77 26.10 -13.34
C THR A 106 -16.08 25.33 -13.18
N ASP A 107 -17.20 25.91 -13.61
CA ASP A 107 -18.54 25.34 -13.46
C ASP A 107 -18.67 23.88 -13.90
N ASN A 108 -17.91 23.47 -14.93
CA ASN A 108 -17.97 22.14 -15.55
C ASN A 108 -16.93 21.14 -14.97
N ASP A 109 -16.10 21.56 -14.02
CA ASP A 109 -15.20 20.66 -13.33
C ASP A 109 -15.99 19.74 -12.39
N LEU A 110 -15.45 18.57 -12.10
CA LEU A 110 -16.17 17.56 -11.34
C LEU A 110 -15.59 17.42 -9.93
N VAL A 111 -16.49 17.19 -8.97
CA VAL A 111 -16.17 16.97 -7.57
C VAL A 111 -16.76 15.64 -7.14
N ILE A 112 -15.94 14.75 -6.60
CA ILE A 112 -16.37 13.51 -5.95
C ILE A 112 -16.51 13.81 -4.45
N ILE A 113 -17.64 13.40 -3.85
CA ILE A 113 -17.91 13.49 -2.41
C ILE A 113 -18.17 12.09 -1.89
N SER A 114 -17.31 11.62 -1.00
CA SER A 114 -17.36 10.25 -0.49
C SER A 114 -16.68 10.12 0.87
N ASP A 115 -16.73 8.94 1.47
CA ASP A 115 -15.87 8.56 2.59
C ASP A 115 -14.61 7.85 2.03
N VAL A 116 -13.53 7.73 2.82
CA VAL A 116 -12.23 7.22 2.34
C VAL A 116 -12.31 5.80 1.76
N ASP A 117 -13.25 4.99 2.24
CA ASP A 117 -13.47 3.59 1.84
C ASP A 117 -14.49 3.43 0.68
N GLU A 118 -15.00 4.54 0.11
CA GLU A 118 -15.90 4.58 -1.04
C GLU A 118 -15.12 4.95 -2.31
N ILE A 119 -14.60 3.95 -3.01
CA ILE A 119 -13.70 4.13 -4.16
C ILE A 119 -14.53 4.20 -5.46
N ILE A 120 -14.42 5.29 -6.21
CA ILE A 120 -15.03 5.38 -7.53
C ILE A 120 -14.28 4.51 -8.54
N ASP A 121 -15.01 3.92 -9.51
CA ASP A 121 -14.39 3.20 -10.61
C ASP A 121 -13.63 4.19 -11.53
N PRO A 122 -12.30 4.05 -11.69
CA PRO A 122 -11.51 4.91 -12.58
C PRO A 122 -12.04 4.95 -14.01
N GLN A 123 -12.68 3.88 -14.48
CA GLN A 123 -13.25 3.84 -15.82
C GLN A 123 -14.37 4.88 -16.00
N ARG A 124 -15.17 5.17 -14.95
CA ARG A 124 -16.16 6.24 -14.99
C ARG A 124 -15.50 7.61 -15.19
N LEU A 125 -14.35 7.86 -14.53
CA LEU A 125 -13.60 9.11 -14.68
C LEU A 125 -13.06 9.29 -16.12
N VAL A 126 -12.60 8.21 -16.74
CA VAL A 126 -12.21 8.21 -18.15
C VAL A 126 -13.41 8.58 -19.04
N GLU A 127 -14.59 8.01 -18.78
CA GLU A 127 -15.80 8.30 -19.58
C GLU A 127 -16.24 9.76 -19.45
N PHE A 128 -16.09 10.39 -18.29
CA PHE A 128 -16.33 11.83 -18.13
C PHE A 128 -15.28 12.66 -18.91
N ARG A 129 -14.00 12.30 -18.84
CA ARG A 129 -12.93 13.01 -19.57
C ARG A 129 -13.10 12.93 -21.08
N ASP A 130 -13.56 11.78 -21.58
CA ASP A 130 -13.82 11.54 -23.02
C ASP A 130 -15.15 12.15 -23.50
N GLY A 131 -15.95 12.74 -22.60
CA GLY A 131 -17.25 13.30 -22.93
C GLY A 131 -18.36 12.26 -23.20
N ARG A 132 -18.11 10.97 -22.91
CA ARG A 132 -19.13 9.89 -23.00
C ARG A 132 -20.14 9.96 -21.87
N LEU A 133 -19.77 10.56 -20.75
CA LEU A 133 -20.65 10.92 -19.63
C LEU A 133 -20.60 12.44 -19.41
N VAL A 134 -21.76 13.01 -19.09
CA VAL A 134 -21.88 14.45 -18.77
C VAL A 134 -22.68 14.60 -17.46
N ALA A 135 -22.05 15.21 -16.46
CA ALA A 135 -22.68 15.50 -15.18
C ALA A 135 -23.24 16.93 -15.18
N TYR A 136 -24.48 17.15 -15.62
CA TYR A 136 -25.13 18.46 -15.49
C TYR A 136 -25.22 18.92 -14.03
N ASN A 137 -25.85 18.12 -13.17
CA ASN A 137 -25.81 18.26 -11.70
C ASN A 137 -24.89 17.22 -11.07
N GLY A 138 -24.97 15.96 -11.53
CA GLY A 138 -24.16 14.85 -11.06
C GLY A 138 -24.91 13.52 -11.00
N PHE A 139 -24.25 12.55 -10.36
CA PHE A 139 -24.73 11.18 -10.19
C PHE A 139 -24.49 10.69 -8.77
N SER A 140 -25.39 9.81 -8.29
CA SER A 140 -25.13 8.89 -7.19
C SER A 140 -24.39 7.68 -7.75
N LEU A 141 -23.28 7.29 -7.12
CA LEU A 141 -22.47 6.15 -7.57
C LEU A 141 -23.07 4.85 -7.04
N ALA A 142 -23.55 3.96 -7.91
CA ALA A 142 -23.95 2.61 -7.51
C ALA A 142 -22.69 1.77 -7.30
N GLN A 143 -22.27 1.61 -6.06
CA GLN A 143 -21.04 0.93 -5.68
C GLN A 143 -21.32 -0.48 -5.15
N ASP A 144 -20.57 -1.48 -5.61
CA ASP A 144 -20.58 -2.80 -4.98
C ASP A 144 -20.08 -2.68 -3.54
N MET A 145 -20.87 -3.18 -2.59
CA MET A 145 -20.55 -3.06 -1.17
C MET A 145 -19.96 -4.35 -0.63
N TYR A 146 -18.82 -4.23 0.03
CA TYR A 146 -18.12 -5.33 0.69
C TYR A 146 -17.90 -5.02 2.16
N TYR A 147 -18.02 -6.04 3.00
CA TYR A 147 -17.66 -5.99 4.41
C TYR A 147 -16.43 -6.83 4.67
N TYR A 148 -15.49 -6.29 5.46
CA TYR A 148 -14.27 -6.98 5.93
C TYR A 148 -13.24 -7.33 4.85
N ASN A 149 -13.68 -7.91 3.73
CA ASN A 149 -12.83 -8.34 2.63
C ASN A 149 -13.65 -8.55 1.34
N LEU A 150 -12.97 -8.83 0.24
CA LEU A 150 -13.58 -8.94 -1.09
C LEU A 150 -14.44 -10.19 -1.33
N THR A 151 -14.45 -11.15 -0.42
CA THR A 151 -15.35 -12.32 -0.53
C THR A 151 -16.70 -12.10 0.14
N CYS A 152 -16.80 -11.11 1.04
CA CYS A 152 -18.04 -10.79 1.76
C CYS A 152 -18.79 -9.66 1.07
N LYS A 153 -19.54 -9.98 0.02
CA LYS A 153 -20.29 -9.01 -0.79
C LYS A 153 -21.72 -8.86 -0.27
N ASN A 154 -22.19 -7.61 -0.11
CA ASN A 154 -23.61 -7.34 0.14
C ASN A 154 -24.39 -7.47 -1.18
N ALA A 155 -25.58 -8.04 -1.12
CA ALA A 155 -26.49 -8.15 -2.28
C ALA A 155 -26.96 -6.78 -2.81
N TRP A 156 -26.96 -5.75 -1.96
CA TRP A 156 -27.36 -4.38 -2.31
C TRP A 156 -26.15 -3.49 -2.56
N PHE A 157 -26.27 -2.59 -3.53
CA PHE A 157 -25.26 -1.58 -3.78
C PHE A 157 -25.35 -0.43 -2.78
N TRP A 158 -24.23 0.26 -2.57
CA TRP A 158 -24.16 1.51 -1.83
C TRP A 158 -24.28 2.70 -2.80
N SER A 159 -24.94 3.80 -2.40
CA SER A 159 -25.17 4.94 -3.31
C SER A 159 -25.00 6.31 -2.67
N LYS A 160 -24.26 6.38 -1.54
CA LYS A 160 -24.02 7.66 -0.85
C LYS A 160 -22.88 8.47 -1.48
N ALA A 161 -21.89 7.84 -2.08
CA ALA A 161 -20.87 8.54 -2.83
C ALA A 161 -21.49 9.25 -4.04
N LYS A 162 -21.04 10.47 -4.33
CA LYS A 162 -21.54 11.30 -5.42
C LYS A 162 -20.39 11.82 -6.28
N ILE A 163 -20.68 12.02 -7.57
CA ILE A 163 -19.88 12.83 -8.47
C ILE A 163 -20.77 13.93 -9.04
N VAL A 164 -20.38 15.19 -8.83
CA VAL A 164 -21.21 16.35 -9.18
C VAL A 164 -20.39 17.40 -9.92
N SER A 165 -21.05 18.30 -10.69
CA SER A 165 -20.39 19.46 -11.25
C SER A 165 -20.03 20.47 -10.14
N TYR A 166 -18.94 21.21 -10.33
CA TYR A 166 -18.53 22.26 -9.39
C TYR A 166 -19.63 23.32 -9.25
N LYS A 167 -20.32 23.65 -10.31
CA LYS A 167 -21.50 24.53 -10.27
C LYS A 167 -22.57 24.05 -9.31
N TYR A 168 -22.81 22.75 -9.22
CA TYR A 168 -23.85 22.18 -8.35
C TYR A 168 -23.46 22.27 -6.87
N ILE A 169 -22.19 22.01 -6.52
CA ILE A 169 -21.72 22.10 -5.14
C ILE A 169 -21.67 23.53 -4.60
N LEU A 170 -21.56 24.54 -5.48
CA LEU A 170 -21.67 25.93 -5.04
C LEU A 170 -23.05 26.27 -4.45
N GLN A 171 -24.09 25.56 -4.87
CA GLN A 171 -25.49 25.81 -4.47
C GLN A 171 -25.93 25.02 -3.22
N LYS A 172 -25.17 24.00 -2.82
CA LYS A 172 -25.50 23.09 -1.72
C LYS A 172 -24.28 22.80 -0.86
N THR A 173 -24.50 22.28 0.34
CA THR A 173 -23.44 21.73 1.15
C THR A 173 -23.06 20.31 0.68
N PRO A 174 -21.82 19.86 0.93
CA PRO A 174 -21.41 18.48 0.67
C PRO A 174 -22.32 17.43 1.32
N GLU A 175 -22.81 17.68 2.54
CA GLU A 175 -23.73 16.77 3.22
C GLU A 175 -25.13 16.76 2.55
N GLU A 176 -25.68 17.90 2.17
CA GLU A 176 -26.96 17.95 1.41
C GLU A 176 -26.85 17.18 0.08
N ILE A 177 -25.69 17.26 -0.59
CA ILE A 177 -25.44 16.52 -1.83
C ILE A 177 -25.36 15.01 -1.53
N ARG A 178 -24.64 14.61 -0.47
CA ARG A 178 -24.51 13.20 -0.09
C ARG A 178 -25.86 12.56 0.24
N GLN A 179 -26.73 13.27 0.93
CA GLN A 179 -28.08 12.78 1.27
C GLN A 179 -29.08 12.94 0.12
N GLY A 180 -28.77 13.76 -0.86
CA GLY A 180 -29.63 14.03 -2.00
C GLY A 180 -29.77 12.85 -2.96
N ASN A 181 -30.89 12.80 -3.67
CA ASN A 181 -31.14 11.84 -4.72
C ASN A 181 -30.70 12.41 -6.06
N LEU A 182 -29.71 11.79 -6.67
CA LEU A 182 -29.22 12.05 -8.03
C LEU A 182 -29.42 10.80 -8.89
N PRO A 183 -29.45 10.90 -10.23
CA PRO A 183 -29.48 9.74 -11.09
C PRO A 183 -28.38 8.74 -10.72
N LEU A 184 -28.67 7.46 -10.77
CA LEU A 184 -27.69 6.42 -10.49
C LEU A 184 -26.70 6.26 -11.66
N LEU A 185 -25.43 6.17 -11.35
CA LEU A 185 -24.38 5.74 -12.27
C LEU A 185 -23.99 4.30 -11.89
N GLU A 186 -24.41 3.37 -12.74
CA GLU A 186 -24.11 1.94 -12.58
C GLU A 186 -22.61 1.67 -12.66
N LYS A 187 -22.16 0.62 -11.94
CA LYS A 187 -20.73 0.33 -11.79
C LYS A 187 -19.95 1.57 -11.34
N GLY A 188 -20.51 2.27 -10.34
CA GLY A 188 -19.94 3.50 -9.80
C GLY A 188 -18.68 3.27 -8.94
N GLY A 189 -18.30 2.02 -8.69
CA GLY A 189 -17.13 1.66 -7.90
C GLY A 189 -17.43 0.70 -6.76
N TRP A 190 -16.73 0.86 -5.64
CA TRP A 190 -16.75 -0.09 -4.52
C TRP A 190 -16.77 0.64 -3.18
N HIS A 191 -17.58 0.14 -2.24
CA HIS A 191 -17.57 0.53 -0.85
C HIS A 191 -16.94 -0.61 -0.03
N LEU A 192 -15.77 -0.37 0.54
CA LEU A 192 -14.90 -1.35 1.20
C LEU A 192 -14.98 -1.19 2.73
N SER A 193 -16.16 -1.50 3.29
CA SER A 193 -16.48 -1.23 4.68
C SER A 193 -15.79 -2.22 5.63
N TYR A 194 -15.24 -1.71 6.74
CA TYR A 194 -14.61 -2.52 7.80
C TYR A 194 -13.42 -3.40 7.35
N PHE A 195 -12.68 -2.99 6.32
CA PHE A 195 -11.45 -3.66 5.90
C PHE A 195 -10.35 -3.40 6.95
N GLY A 196 -10.19 -4.34 7.87
CA GLY A 196 -9.26 -4.24 8.99
C GLY A 196 -9.37 -5.45 9.92
N ASP A 197 -8.52 -5.49 10.94
CA ASP A 197 -8.58 -6.50 11.99
C ASP A 197 -9.67 -6.18 13.04
N THR A 198 -9.85 -7.08 13.98
CA THR A 198 -10.83 -6.96 15.07
C THR A 198 -10.62 -5.69 15.91
N ALA A 199 -9.37 -5.32 16.18
CA ALA A 199 -9.04 -4.12 16.95
C ALA A 199 -9.39 -2.84 16.20
N TYR A 200 -9.11 -2.80 14.88
CA TYR A 200 -9.51 -1.70 14.01
C TYR A 200 -11.04 -1.54 13.96
N ILE A 201 -11.78 -2.63 13.77
CA ILE A 201 -13.25 -2.62 13.73
C ILE A 201 -13.82 -2.11 15.06
N LYS A 202 -13.33 -2.63 16.18
CA LYS A 202 -13.70 -2.18 17.53
C LYS A 202 -13.46 -0.69 17.73
N ASN A 203 -12.30 -0.18 17.29
CA ASN A 203 -11.99 1.25 17.36
C ASN A 203 -12.98 2.07 16.51
N LYS A 204 -13.23 1.65 15.26
CA LYS A 204 -14.20 2.32 14.37
C LYS A 204 -15.59 2.40 15.01
N LEU A 205 -16.09 1.32 15.63
CA LEU A 205 -17.38 1.28 16.31
C LEU A 205 -17.47 2.24 17.52
N ARG A 206 -16.39 2.50 18.20
CA ARG A 206 -16.34 3.42 19.34
C ARG A 206 -16.30 4.89 18.95
N GLU A 207 -15.75 5.18 17.77
CA GLU A 207 -15.34 6.53 17.41
C GLU A 207 -16.18 7.17 16.28
N PHE A 208 -17.01 6.38 15.57
CA PHE A 208 -17.82 6.87 14.46
C PHE A 208 -19.18 7.45 14.92
N GLY A 209 -19.99 7.96 13.98
CA GLY A 209 -21.27 8.60 14.28
C GLY A 209 -22.35 7.65 14.81
N HIS A 210 -22.32 6.35 14.46
CA HIS A 210 -23.31 5.36 14.88
C HIS A 210 -23.07 4.85 16.30
N GLN A 211 -23.24 5.73 17.30
CA GLN A 211 -23.01 5.42 18.72
C GLN A 211 -24.00 4.40 19.28
N GLU A 212 -25.12 4.13 18.61
CA GLU A 212 -26.05 3.04 18.94
C GLU A 212 -25.39 1.65 18.86
N TYR A 213 -24.28 1.52 18.11
CA TYR A 213 -23.49 0.30 18.02
C TYR A 213 -22.26 0.28 18.96
N ASN A 214 -22.06 1.33 19.75
CA ASN A 214 -21.00 1.38 20.75
C ASN A 214 -21.43 0.71 22.06
N SER A 215 -21.78 -0.55 22.00
CA SER A 215 -22.15 -1.38 23.15
C SER A 215 -21.35 -2.68 23.16
N PRO A 216 -21.24 -3.38 24.32
CA PRO A 216 -20.52 -4.65 24.40
C PRO A 216 -20.98 -5.72 23.39
N GLU A 217 -22.26 -5.70 22.99
CA GLU A 217 -22.83 -6.60 22.00
C GLU A 217 -22.13 -6.51 20.63
N PHE A 218 -21.64 -5.30 20.27
CA PHE A 218 -20.99 -5.05 18.97
C PHE A 218 -19.50 -4.78 19.08
N THR A 219 -19.00 -4.40 20.27
CA THR A 219 -17.59 -4.03 20.47
C THR A 219 -16.76 -5.11 21.17
N ASP A 220 -17.35 -6.26 21.51
CA ASP A 220 -16.62 -7.42 22.00
C ASP A 220 -15.78 -8.04 20.88
N GLU A 221 -14.48 -8.26 21.14
CA GLU A 221 -13.54 -8.72 20.12
C GLU A 221 -13.81 -10.15 19.65
N GLN A 222 -14.35 -11.00 20.54
CA GLN A 222 -14.71 -12.36 20.18
C GLN A 222 -15.91 -12.36 19.23
N ILE A 223 -16.94 -11.57 19.53
CA ILE A 223 -18.13 -11.41 18.68
C ILE A 223 -17.76 -10.84 17.31
N ILE A 224 -16.91 -9.81 17.28
CA ILE A 224 -16.40 -9.24 16.00
C ILE A 224 -15.67 -10.33 15.21
N SER A 225 -14.77 -11.07 15.84
CA SER A 225 -14.00 -12.13 15.20
C SER A 225 -14.86 -13.25 14.63
N GLU A 226 -15.89 -13.68 15.38
CA GLU A 226 -16.86 -14.69 14.95
C GLU A 226 -17.66 -14.21 13.74
N ARG A 227 -18.19 -13.00 13.75
CA ARG A 227 -18.95 -12.40 12.65
C ARG A 227 -18.11 -12.20 11.40
N LEU A 228 -16.88 -11.72 11.58
CA LEU A 228 -15.89 -11.56 10.50
C LEU A 228 -15.56 -12.90 9.85
N SER A 229 -15.28 -13.93 10.65
CA SER A 229 -14.95 -15.28 10.16
C SER A 229 -16.15 -15.95 9.46
N ALA A 230 -17.36 -15.70 9.93
CA ALA A 230 -18.59 -16.22 9.33
C ALA A 230 -19.01 -15.42 8.07
N GLY A 231 -18.45 -14.22 7.83
CA GLY A 231 -18.82 -13.35 6.71
C GLY A 231 -20.25 -12.83 6.80
N VAL A 232 -20.76 -12.61 8.02
CA VAL A 232 -22.13 -12.13 8.27
C VAL A 232 -22.15 -10.65 8.64
N ASP A 233 -23.34 -10.03 8.64
CA ASP A 233 -23.48 -8.63 9.02
C ASP A 233 -22.97 -8.37 10.44
N LEU A 234 -22.14 -7.33 10.60
CA LEU A 234 -21.52 -6.95 11.88
C LEU A 234 -22.54 -6.65 12.97
N PHE A 235 -23.73 -6.17 12.58
CA PHE A 235 -24.78 -5.72 13.49
C PHE A 235 -25.95 -6.71 13.61
N GLY A 236 -25.90 -7.83 12.90
CA GLY A 236 -26.96 -8.85 12.92
C GLY A 236 -28.27 -8.39 12.30
N ARG A 237 -28.24 -7.43 11.37
CA ARG A 237 -29.43 -6.85 10.73
C ARG A 237 -30.01 -7.83 9.71
N SER A 238 -31.27 -8.20 9.86
CA SER A 238 -31.94 -9.19 9.01
C SER A 238 -32.12 -8.78 7.55
N TYR A 239 -32.09 -7.48 7.28
CA TYR A 239 -32.21 -6.92 5.92
C TYR A 239 -30.86 -6.81 5.17
N VAL A 240 -29.73 -7.03 5.84
CA VAL A 240 -28.42 -7.05 5.21
C VAL A 240 -28.13 -8.47 4.74
N ASN A 241 -28.06 -8.66 3.43
CA ASN A 241 -27.86 -9.96 2.80
C ASN A 241 -26.41 -10.08 2.30
N MET A 242 -25.57 -10.74 3.11
CA MET A 242 -24.18 -10.99 2.77
C MET A 242 -24.06 -12.29 1.99
N THR A 243 -23.31 -12.26 0.91
CA THR A 243 -23.01 -13.41 0.07
C THR A 243 -21.50 -13.64 0.01
N ASN A 244 -21.08 -14.89 0.09
CA ASN A 244 -19.68 -15.24 -0.11
C ASN A 244 -19.41 -15.43 -1.61
N VAL A 245 -18.64 -14.53 -2.21
CA VAL A 245 -18.28 -14.55 -3.63
C VAL A 245 -16.77 -14.70 -3.75
N GLN A 246 -16.31 -15.81 -4.32
CA GLN A 246 -14.88 -15.98 -4.58
C GLN A 246 -14.37 -14.91 -5.55
N THR A 247 -13.20 -14.34 -5.26
CA THR A 247 -12.61 -13.28 -6.11
C THR A 247 -12.40 -13.77 -7.56
N SER A 248 -12.07 -15.05 -7.76
CA SER A 248 -11.93 -15.67 -9.09
C SER A 248 -13.23 -15.74 -9.90
N GLN A 249 -14.38 -15.62 -9.26
CA GLN A 249 -15.71 -15.66 -9.86
C GLN A 249 -16.33 -14.25 -10.03
N ASN A 250 -15.70 -13.25 -9.44
CA ASN A 250 -16.18 -11.88 -9.48
C ASN A 250 -15.55 -11.13 -10.66
N THR A 251 -16.38 -10.74 -11.64
CA THR A 251 -15.94 -10.05 -12.84
C THR A 251 -15.83 -8.54 -12.70
N TYR A 252 -16.19 -7.99 -11.52
CA TYR A 252 -16.12 -6.57 -11.23
C TYR A 252 -15.45 -6.33 -9.88
N LEU A 253 -14.13 -6.46 -9.87
CA LEU A 253 -13.28 -6.22 -8.70
C LEU A 253 -12.60 -4.86 -8.81
N PRO A 254 -12.29 -4.23 -7.66
CA PRO A 254 -11.54 -2.99 -7.63
C PRO A 254 -10.11 -3.18 -8.18
N PRO A 255 -9.54 -2.18 -8.89
CA PRO A 255 -8.19 -2.27 -9.43
C PRO A 255 -7.16 -2.60 -8.36
N MET A 256 -6.07 -3.31 -8.71
CA MET A 256 -4.97 -3.65 -7.80
C MET A 256 -5.41 -4.37 -6.50
N TYR A 257 -6.58 -4.99 -6.49
CA TYR A 257 -7.09 -5.70 -5.32
C TYR A 257 -6.16 -6.82 -4.86
N ASP A 258 -5.51 -7.49 -5.80
CA ASP A 258 -4.55 -8.56 -5.54
C ASP A 258 -3.30 -8.07 -4.78
N ILE A 259 -2.97 -6.81 -4.94
CA ILE A 259 -1.83 -6.17 -4.27
C ILE A 259 -2.23 -5.64 -2.89
N TYR A 260 -3.37 -4.95 -2.79
CA TYR A 260 -3.69 -4.15 -1.59
C TYR A 260 -4.79 -4.73 -0.71
N LEU A 261 -5.72 -5.51 -1.27
CA LEU A 261 -6.95 -5.88 -0.57
C LEU A 261 -7.06 -7.36 -0.21
N ASN A 262 -6.34 -8.26 -0.90
CA ASN A 262 -6.39 -9.69 -0.62
C ASN A 262 -5.91 -10.05 0.79
N LYS A 263 -5.07 -9.22 1.41
CA LYS A 263 -4.59 -9.40 2.78
C LYS A 263 -5.72 -9.46 3.81
N TYR A 264 -6.91 -8.93 3.48
CA TYR A 264 -8.07 -8.96 4.36
C TYR A 264 -8.93 -10.21 4.22
N ILE A 265 -8.67 -11.08 3.23
CA ILE A 265 -9.40 -12.35 3.04
C ILE A 265 -8.93 -13.36 4.07
N PRO A 266 -9.82 -13.91 4.93
CA PRO A 266 -9.45 -14.91 5.92
C PRO A 266 -8.82 -16.14 5.25
N GLY A 267 -7.69 -16.61 5.79
CA GLY A 267 -6.98 -17.74 5.21
C GLY A 267 -6.32 -17.46 3.85
N TYR A 268 -6.32 -16.22 3.39
CA TYR A 268 -5.49 -15.80 2.27
C TYR A 268 -4.02 -15.87 2.70
N ASN A 269 -3.60 -17.08 3.00
CA ASN A 269 -2.20 -17.42 3.10
C ASN A 269 -1.68 -17.60 1.68
N LYS A 270 -0.91 -16.67 1.28
CA LYS A 270 -0.02 -16.64 0.16
C LYS A 270 0.77 -17.92 0.16
N THR A 271 0.42 -18.85 -0.73
CA THR A 271 0.97 -20.20 -0.83
C THR A 271 0.43 -21.20 0.21
N SER A 272 -0.65 -21.90 -0.14
CA SER A 272 -0.88 -23.23 0.42
C SER A 272 -0.84 -24.23 -0.71
N PRO A 273 0.07 -25.21 -0.66
CA PRO A 273 -0.20 -26.49 -1.27
C PRO A 273 -1.34 -27.21 -0.51
N PRO A 274 -2.01 -28.20 -1.10
CA PRO A 274 -3.26 -28.76 -0.61
C PRO A 274 -3.14 -29.44 0.74
N THR A 275 -4.19 -29.28 1.52
CA THR A 275 -4.42 -29.75 2.88
C THR A 275 -4.13 -31.21 3.17
N SER A 276 -3.26 -31.44 4.14
CA SER A 276 -3.36 -32.48 5.14
C SER A 276 -2.77 -31.97 6.46
N PRO A 277 -3.23 -32.47 7.65
CA PRO A 277 -2.83 -31.90 8.93
C PRO A 277 -1.33 -32.08 9.21
N PRO A 278 -0.64 -31.12 9.84
CA PRO A 278 0.80 -31.19 10.04
C PRO A 278 1.14 -32.11 11.20
N THR A 279 1.84 -33.18 10.87
CA THR A 279 2.56 -34.05 11.82
C THR A 279 4.08 -34.00 11.61
N SER A 280 4.62 -32.82 11.21
CA SER A 280 6.07 -32.61 11.09
C SER A 280 6.41 -31.11 11.13
N PRO A 281 7.65 -30.73 11.54
CA PRO A 281 8.09 -29.34 11.59
C PRO A 281 8.04 -28.66 10.21
N PRO A 282 8.03 -27.31 10.13
CA PRO A 282 7.80 -26.56 8.90
C PRO A 282 8.77 -26.99 7.80
N THR A 283 8.21 -27.39 6.65
CA THR A 283 8.94 -28.02 5.54
C THR A 283 9.57 -27.02 4.57
N SER A 284 9.40 -25.71 4.77
CA SER A 284 10.02 -24.66 3.96
C SER A 284 11.03 -23.86 4.78
N PRO A 285 12.20 -23.51 4.21
CA PRO A 285 13.18 -22.65 4.88
C PRO A 285 12.56 -21.30 5.27
N PRO A 286 13.00 -20.68 6.40
CA PRO A 286 12.54 -19.35 6.81
C PRO A 286 12.88 -18.29 5.77
N ILE A 287 12.13 -17.17 5.82
CA ILE A 287 12.31 -16.03 4.94
C ILE A 287 12.92 -14.87 5.73
N TYR A 288 14.10 -14.43 5.34
CA TYR A 288 14.78 -13.27 5.92
C TYR A 288 14.87 -12.13 4.92
N VAL A 289 14.60 -10.91 5.41
CA VAL A 289 14.89 -9.69 4.66
C VAL A 289 16.20 -9.11 5.17
N TYR A 290 17.22 -9.02 4.33
CA TYR A 290 18.46 -8.31 4.60
C TYR A 290 18.34 -6.89 4.08
N TYR A 291 18.25 -5.92 4.99
CA TYR A 291 18.01 -4.54 4.64
C TYR A 291 19.16 -3.63 5.07
N HIS A 292 19.89 -3.09 4.10
CA HIS A 292 20.91 -2.08 4.36
C HIS A 292 20.27 -0.68 4.45
N VAL A 293 20.34 -0.05 5.62
CA VAL A 293 19.81 1.28 5.91
C VAL A 293 20.95 2.27 6.09
N CYS A 294 21.11 3.19 5.16
CA CYS A 294 22.04 4.31 5.28
C CYS A 294 21.34 5.51 5.93
N CYS A 295 21.62 5.78 7.20
CA CYS A 295 20.95 6.81 8.02
C CYS A 295 21.57 8.21 7.80
N ILE A 296 21.39 8.75 6.59
CA ILE A 296 21.73 10.12 6.20
C ILE A 296 20.51 10.80 5.58
N ALA A 297 20.54 12.11 5.41
CA ALA A 297 19.49 12.89 4.74
C ALA A 297 18.05 12.42 5.12
N ASN A 298 17.33 11.86 4.17
CA ASN A 298 15.91 11.47 4.26
C ASN A 298 15.68 9.97 4.58
N TRP A 299 16.60 9.31 5.24
CA TRP A 299 16.56 7.88 5.52
C TRP A 299 15.25 7.41 6.18
N ARG A 300 14.63 8.24 7.06
CA ARG A 300 13.36 7.90 7.71
C ARG A 300 12.24 7.71 6.71
N VAL A 301 12.14 8.61 5.73
CA VAL A 301 11.13 8.54 4.67
C VAL A 301 11.29 7.24 3.88
N ILE A 302 12.53 6.91 3.48
CA ILE A 302 12.82 5.70 2.69
C ILE A 302 12.53 4.44 3.50
N MET A 303 13.02 4.34 4.75
CA MET A 303 12.80 3.18 5.61
C MET A 303 11.31 2.98 5.91
N SER A 304 10.60 4.06 6.25
CA SER A 304 9.16 4.01 6.52
C SER A 304 8.38 3.52 5.31
N ARG A 305 8.68 4.04 4.11
CA ARG A 305 8.07 3.60 2.85
C ARG A 305 8.34 2.11 2.60
N MET A 306 9.57 1.65 2.81
CA MET A 306 9.94 0.25 2.63
C MET A 306 9.18 -0.67 3.59
N LEU A 307 9.15 -0.34 4.88
CA LEU A 307 8.40 -1.12 5.90
C LEU A 307 6.89 -1.12 5.61
N PHE A 308 6.35 0.02 5.19
CA PHE A 308 4.96 0.11 4.78
C PHE A 308 4.65 -0.82 3.59
N LYS A 309 5.51 -0.83 2.57
CA LYS A 309 5.36 -1.71 1.40
C LYS A 309 5.46 -3.19 1.79
N LEU A 310 6.41 -3.57 2.63
CA LEU A 310 6.51 -4.93 3.15
C LEU A 310 5.21 -5.36 3.85
N LYS A 311 4.68 -4.52 4.74
CA LYS A 311 3.43 -4.79 5.49
C LYS A 311 2.21 -4.90 4.57
N ASN A 312 2.12 -4.03 3.57
CA ASN A 312 0.95 -3.97 2.69
C ASN A 312 0.97 -4.95 1.51
N SER A 313 2.13 -5.50 1.18
CA SER A 313 2.24 -6.57 0.16
C SER A 313 1.81 -7.93 0.69
N GLY A 314 1.75 -8.07 2.01
CA GLY A 314 1.59 -9.30 2.75
C GLY A 314 2.83 -10.18 2.81
N LEU A 315 3.93 -9.77 2.21
CA LEU A 315 5.21 -10.42 2.43
C LEU A 315 5.62 -10.36 3.91
N TYR A 316 5.24 -9.30 4.62
CA TYR A 316 5.56 -9.15 6.04
C TYR A 316 5.11 -10.36 6.88
N ASP A 317 3.94 -10.93 6.62
CA ASP A 317 3.43 -12.06 7.38
C ASP A 317 4.27 -13.32 7.17
N ALA A 318 4.82 -13.49 5.97
CA ALA A 318 5.69 -14.60 5.61
C ALA A 318 7.16 -14.44 6.05
N ILE A 319 7.60 -13.21 6.39
CA ILE A 319 8.96 -12.94 6.86
C ILE A 319 9.12 -13.44 8.30
N ASP A 320 10.21 -14.15 8.59
CA ASP A 320 10.60 -14.53 9.96
C ASP A 320 11.41 -13.41 10.63
N GLU A 321 12.39 -12.84 9.94
CA GLU A 321 13.22 -11.74 10.44
C GLU A 321 13.53 -10.69 9.36
N ILE A 322 13.63 -9.43 9.78
CA ILE A 322 14.19 -8.33 9.02
C ILE A 322 15.56 -8.00 9.63
N ARG A 323 16.63 -8.50 9.02
CA ARG A 323 18.02 -8.34 9.47
C ARG A 323 18.59 -7.05 8.91
N ILE A 324 18.79 -6.05 9.77
CA ILE A 324 19.16 -4.70 9.34
C ILE A 324 20.64 -4.43 9.62
N THR A 325 21.31 -3.87 8.61
CA THR A 325 22.60 -3.19 8.73
C THR A 325 22.38 -1.68 8.70
N VAL A 326 22.83 -0.95 9.70
CA VAL A 326 22.65 0.50 9.86
C VAL A 326 23.97 1.22 9.69
N LEU A 327 24.07 2.13 8.73
CA LEU A 327 25.23 3.00 8.55
C LEU A 327 24.86 4.47 8.59
N GLY A 328 25.82 5.32 8.99
CA GLY A 328 25.68 6.78 9.01
C GLY A 328 25.47 7.37 10.39
N ASN A 329 25.57 8.68 10.51
CA ASN A 329 25.59 9.40 11.78
C ASN A 329 24.24 9.97 12.24
N LYS A 330 23.17 9.75 11.49
CA LYS A 330 21.82 10.23 11.84
C LYS A 330 20.90 9.15 12.41
N TYR A 331 21.42 7.96 12.69
CA TYR A 331 20.61 6.93 13.32
C TYR A 331 20.47 7.14 14.83
N ASN A 332 19.32 6.74 15.33
CA ASN A 332 19.08 6.52 16.74
C ASN A 332 18.40 5.15 16.88
N LEU A 333 19.07 4.19 17.48
CA LEU A 333 18.54 2.83 17.66
C LEU A 333 17.27 2.79 18.55
N ALA A 334 16.97 3.89 19.26
CA ALA A 334 15.70 4.05 19.96
C ALA A 334 14.55 4.55 19.08
N ASP A 335 14.81 4.94 17.84
CA ASP A 335 13.78 5.38 16.88
C ASP A 335 12.71 4.30 16.72
N LYS A 336 11.44 4.73 16.63
CA LYS A 336 10.29 3.82 16.49
C LYS A 336 10.39 2.91 15.27
N LEU A 337 11.08 3.33 14.20
CA LEU A 337 11.28 2.55 13.00
C LEU A 337 12.10 1.27 13.23
N PHE A 338 12.96 1.24 14.25
CA PHE A 338 13.73 0.05 14.62
C PHE A 338 13.04 -0.82 15.69
N LYS A 339 11.82 -0.45 16.14
CA LYS A 339 11.09 -1.17 17.20
C LYS A 339 10.13 -2.22 16.69
N ASP A 340 10.06 -2.45 15.38
CA ASP A 340 9.24 -3.52 14.82
C ASP A 340 9.71 -4.89 15.33
N ALA A 341 8.76 -5.77 15.67
CA ALA A 341 9.05 -7.06 16.32
C ALA A 341 9.95 -7.97 15.47
N LYS A 342 9.85 -7.88 14.14
CA LYS A 342 10.66 -8.69 13.20
C LYS A 342 12.04 -8.10 12.91
N ILE A 343 12.31 -6.86 13.33
CA ILE A 343 13.59 -6.20 13.08
C ILE A 343 14.66 -6.69 14.04
N LYS A 344 15.78 -7.11 13.45
CA LYS A 344 17.02 -7.48 14.14
C LYS A 344 18.19 -6.66 13.59
N ILE A 345 18.71 -5.72 14.38
CA ILE A 345 19.89 -4.94 13.99
C ILE A 345 21.11 -5.85 14.14
N ARG A 346 21.73 -6.20 13.00
CA ARG A 346 22.87 -7.13 12.94
C ARG A 346 24.22 -6.40 12.96
N PHE A 347 24.24 -5.17 12.47
CA PHE A 347 25.45 -4.34 12.44
C PHE A 347 25.08 -2.86 12.42
N HIS A 348 25.89 -2.01 13.04
CA HIS A 348 25.79 -0.56 12.93
C HIS A 348 27.16 0.12 12.95
N SER A 349 27.31 1.22 12.21
CA SER A 349 28.50 2.07 12.19
C SER A 349 28.17 3.47 11.68
N GLU A 350 28.92 4.47 12.11
CA GLU A 350 28.84 5.81 11.54
C GLU A 350 29.53 5.92 10.17
N ASP A 351 30.44 4.98 9.87
CA ASP A 351 31.21 4.98 8.62
C ASP A 351 30.37 4.54 7.43
N ILE A 352 29.90 5.51 6.64
CA ILE A 352 29.13 5.27 5.42
C ILE A 352 29.99 4.73 4.26
N SER A 353 31.32 4.79 4.36
CA SER A 353 32.22 4.27 3.31
C SER A 353 32.22 2.73 3.26
N LEU A 354 31.68 2.08 4.29
CA LEU A 354 31.46 0.64 4.31
C LEU A 354 30.39 0.21 3.30
N TYR A 355 29.50 1.11 2.84
CA TYR A 355 28.41 0.81 1.92
C TYR A 355 27.59 -0.43 2.36
N GLU A 356 27.17 -1.25 1.44
CA GLU A 356 26.36 -2.45 1.66
C GLU A 356 27.17 -3.67 2.15
N ARG A 357 28.51 -3.59 2.18
CA ARG A 357 29.42 -4.72 2.46
C ARG A 357 29.14 -5.45 3.78
N PRO A 358 28.96 -4.76 4.92
CA PRO A 358 28.74 -5.45 6.20
C PRO A 358 27.50 -6.35 6.16
N GLY A 359 26.39 -5.87 5.59
CA GLY A 359 25.14 -6.62 5.51
C GLY A 359 25.23 -7.82 4.56
N LEU A 360 25.86 -7.62 3.38
CA LEU A 360 26.07 -8.70 2.42
C LEU A 360 27.03 -9.76 2.94
N ASN A 361 28.12 -9.37 3.59
CA ASN A 361 29.05 -10.31 4.20
C ASN A 361 28.42 -11.07 5.37
N GLN A 362 27.56 -10.42 6.18
CA GLN A 362 26.81 -11.09 7.24
C GLN A 362 25.84 -12.11 6.66
N MET A 363 25.16 -11.78 5.55
CA MET A 363 24.26 -12.72 4.88
C MET A 363 25.01 -13.98 4.38
N ILE A 364 26.23 -13.82 3.88
CA ILE A 364 27.10 -14.94 3.48
C ILE A 364 27.47 -15.78 4.70
N ASP A 365 27.78 -15.16 5.85
CA ASP A 365 28.10 -15.87 7.09
C ASP A 365 26.89 -16.65 7.63
N ASP A 366 25.73 -16.01 7.66
CA ASP A 366 24.48 -16.66 8.10
C ASP A 366 24.18 -17.89 7.20
N ALA A 367 24.41 -17.80 5.90
CA ALA A 367 24.19 -18.90 4.95
C ALA A 367 25.15 -20.08 5.11
N GLN A 368 26.25 -19.96 5.87
CA GLN A 368 27.10 -21.11 6.21
C GLN A 368 26.46 -22.05 7.20
N THR A 369 25.54 -21.55 8.03
CA THR A 369 24.98 -22.28 9.17
C THR A 369 23.45 -22.39 9.16
N GLU A 370 22.76 -21.58 8.35
CA GLU A 370 21.31 -21.52 8.28
C GLU A 370 20.80 -21.79 6.85
N GLU A 371 19.63 -22.46 6.74
CA GLU A 371 18.91 -22.56 5.48
C GLU A 371 17.79 -21.52 5.47
N PHE A 372 17.74 -20.67 4.42
CA PHE A 372 16.73 -19.61 4.29
C PHE A 372 16.56 -19.14 2.85
N TYR A 373 15.45 -18.45 2.60
CA TYR A 373 15.28 -17.56 1.46
C TYR A 373 15.55 -16.11 1.90
N ALA A 374 16.32 -15.38 1.11
CA ALA A 374 16.69 -14.00 1.39
C ALA A 374 16.12 -13.04 0.36
N LEU A 375 15.44 -11.98 0.82
CA LEU A 375 15.22 -10.77 0.06
C LEU A 375 16.29 -9.73 0.46
N TYR A 376 17.09 -9.28 -0.49
CA TYR A 376 18.04 -8.20 -0.26
C TYR A 376 17.50 -6.85 -0.72
N LEU A 377 17.57 -5.84 0.16
CA LEU A 377 17.12 -4.47 -0.06
C LEU A 377 18.14 -3.47 0.48
N HIS A 378 18.14 -2.26 -0.07
CA HIS A 378 18.92 -1.15 0.48
C HIS A 378 18.21 0.20 0.34
N SER A 379 18.63 1.22 1.11
CA SER A 379 18.04 2.55 1.13
C SER A 379 18.46 3.39 -0.09
N LYS A 380 18.10 2.93 -1.31
CA LYS A 380 18.39 3.62 -2.57
C LYS A 380 17.72 5.00 -2.61
N GLY A 381 18.46 6.01 -3.09
CA GLY A 381 17.95 7.38 -3.18
C GLY A 381 18.09 8.20 -1.89
N VAL A 382 18.76 7.68 -0.86
CA VAL A 382 18.84 8.34 0.46
C VAL A 382 19.66 9.63 0.48
N LYS A 383 20.59 9.81 -0.45
CA LYS A 383 21.54 10.94 -0.47
C LYS A 383 20.90 12.27 -0.85
N ASN A 384 19.81 12.25 -1.61
CA ASN A 384 19.21 13.43 -2.20
C ASN A 384 17.69 13.42 -1.94
N GLU A 385 17.16 14.46 -1.30
CA GLU A 385 15.72 14.58 -1.00
C GLU A 385 14.87 14.53 -2.27
N GLU A 386 15.34 15.10 -3.38
CA GLU A 386 14.63 15.06 -4.66
C GLU A 386 14.44 13.64 -5.19
N GLN A 387 15.36 12.71 -4.88
CA GLN A 387 15.25 11.32 -5.31
C GLN A 387 14.16 10.52 -4.57
N CYS A 388 13.59 11.07 -3.50
CA CYS A 388 12.44 10.49 -2.81
C CYS A 388 11.09 11.01 -3.32
N LYS A 389 11.11 12.08 -4.12
CA LYS A 389 9.91 12.70 -4.64
C LYS A 389 9.45 12.04 -5.92
N ARG A 390 8.15 11.98 -6.12
CA ARG A 390 7.57 11.59 -7.40
C ARG A 390 8.07 12.51 -8.53
N GLN A 391 8.02 12.00 -9.77
CA GLN A 391 8.63 12.61 -10.96
C GLN A 391 10.16 12.61 -10.94
N ASN A 392 10.76 11.95 -9.97
CA ASN A 392 12.18 11.66 -10.00
C ASN A 392 12.42 10.24 -10.54
N PRO A 393 13.27 10.04 -11.54
CA PRO A 393 13.54 8.72 -12.10
C PRO A 393 13.98 7.68 -11.07
N VAL A 394 14.78 8.07 -10.06
CA VAL A 394 15.23 7.16 -9.00
C VAL A 394 14.06 6.72 -8.11
N TYR A 395 13.09 7.60 -7.86
CA TYR A 395 11.88 7.23 -7.14
C TYR A 395 11.11 6.13 -7.89
N ASP A 396 10.83 6.33 -9.18
CA ASP A 396 10.14 5.36 -10.03
C ASP A 396 10.92 4.04 -10.10
N TRP A 397 12.25 4.12 -10.14
CA TRP A 397 13.11 2.94 -10.12
C TRP A 397 12.94 2.10 -8.86
N VAL A 398 12.91 2.75 -7.69
CA VAL A 398 12.69 2.05 -6.41
C VAL A 398 11.28 1.44 -6.37
N GLU A 399 10.24 2.15 -6.82
CA GLU A 399 8.87 1.61 -6.93
C GLU A 399 8.82 0.39 -7.86
N TYR A 400 9.47 0.46 -9.00
CA TYR A 400 9.59 -0.62 -9.96
C TYR A 400 10.23 -1.88 -9.35
N MET A 401 11.37 -1.72 -8.68
CA MET A 401 12.05 -2.85 -8.02
C MET A 401 11.20 -3.46 -6.90
N MET A 402 10.58 -2.62 -6.05
CA MET A 402 9.68 -3.08 -4.99
C MET A 402 8.46 -3.82 -5.54
N TYR A 403 7.92 -3.40 -6.68
CA TYR A 403 6.80 -4.10 -7.30
C TYR A 403 7.14 -5.56 -7.59
N PHE A 404 8.27 -5.82 -8.25
CA PHE A 404 8.66 -7.19 -8.60
C PHE A 404 9.23 -8.00 -7.43
N THR A 405 9.92 -7.38 -6.49
CA THR A 405 10.55 -8.13 -5.40
C THR A 405 9.71 -8.20 -4.12
N ILE A 406 8.83 -7.23 -3.86
CA ILE A 406 7.98 -7.19 -2.67
C ILE A 406 6.54 -7.62 -3.01
N TYR A 407 5.88 -6.97 -3.99
CA TYR A 407 4.48 -7.30 -4.29
C TYR A 407 4.31 -8.60 -5.08
N LYS A 408 5.31 -8.99 -5.87
CA LYS A 408 5.31 -10.27 -6.61
C LYS A 408 6.25 -11.31 -5.97
N HIS A 409 6.48 -11.22 -4.64
CA HIS A 409 7.36 -12.10 -3.89
C HIS A 409 7.00 -13.59 -4.04
N ASN A 410 5.72 -13.94 -4.18
CA ASN A 410 5.30 -15.32 -4.40
C ASN A 410 5.97 -15.92 -5.64
N ILE A 411 5.99 -15.17 -6.75
CA ILE A 411 6.66 -15.61 -7.99
C ILE A 411 8.17 -15.79 -7.73
N CYS A 412 8.79 -14.89 -6.97
CA CYS A 412 10.21 -14.99 -6.64
C CYS A 412 10.52 -16.26 -5.83
N ILE A 413 9.70 -16.56 -4.82
CA ILE A 413 9.86 -17.73 -3.96
C ILE A 413 9.64 -19.03 -4.77
N ASP A 414 8.59 -19.07 -5.61
CA ASP A 414 8.28 -20.23 -6.46
C ASP A 414 9.47 -20.54 -7.41
N GLU A 415 10.07 -19.52 -8.03
CA GLU A 415 11.24 -19.72 -8.91
C GLU A 415 12.47 -20.23 -8.12
N LEU A 416 12.68 -19.75 -6.88
CA LEU A 416 13.76 -20.26 -6.03
C LEU A 416 13.52 -21.74 -5.64
N GLN A 417 12.28 -22.12 -5.37
CA GLN A 417 11.89 -23.51 -5.11
C GLN A 417 12.08 -24.38 -6.34
N GLN A 418 11.83 -23.87 -7.53
CA GLN A 418 12.05 -24.55 -8.81
C GLN A 418 13.53 -24.59 -9.23
N GLY A 419 14.44 -24.09 -8.40
CA GLY A 419 15.88 -24.27 -8.60
C GLY A 419 16.64 -23.01 -8.97
N ALA A 420 16.00 -21.87 -9.14
CA ALA A 420 16.72 -20.62 -9.39
C ALA A 420 17.74 -20.32 -8.27
N SER A 421 18.84 -19.71 -8.65
CA SER A 421 19.88 -19.20 -7.75
C SER A 421 19.54 -17.82 -7.21
N ALA A 422 19.03 -16.94 -8.09
CA ALA A 422 18.47 -15.65 -7.71
C ALA A 422 17.36 -15.21 -8.66
N VAL A 423 16.50 -14.30 -8.19
CA VAL A 423 15.32 -13.80 -8.90
C VAL A 423 15.18 -12.30 -8.67
N GLY A 424 14.92 -11.54 -9.72
CA GLY A 424 14.71 -10.09 -9.62
C GLY A 424 14.27 -9.47 -10.94
N CYS A 425 14.43 -8.16 -11.05
CA CYS A 425 14.16 -7.41 -12.27
C CYS A 425 15.41 -6.67 -12.76
N ASN A 426 15.41 -6.24 -14.03
CA ASN A 426 16.56 -5.56 -14.65
C ASN A 426 17.89 -6.31 -14.52
N LEU A 427 17.91 -7.59 -14.83
CA LEU A 427 19.13 -8.37 -14.90
C LEU A 427 19.87 -8.04 -16.20
N GLN A 428 21.07 -7.54 -16.13
CA GLN A 428 21.84 -7.05 -17.28
C GLN A 428 23.34 -7.22 -17.13
N GLU A 429 24.08 -7.25 -18.26
CA GLU A 429 25.53 -7.31 -18.33
C GLU A 429 26.15 -6.22 -19.24
N ARG A 430 25.36 -5.22 -19.65
CA ARG A 430 25.81 -4.16 -20.59
C ARG A 430 26.90 -3.28 -19.95
N GLY A 431 28.15 -3.49 -20.34
CA GLY A 431 29.30 -2.71 -19.86
C GLY A 431 29.70 -2.94 -18.40
N ALA A 432 29.13 -3.97 -17.76
CA ALA A 432 29.41 -4.37 -16.39
C ALA A 432 29.22 -5.89 -16.24
N PRO A 433 29.70 -6.54 -15.17
CA PRO A 433 29.35 -7.92 -14.85
C PRO A 433 27.84 -8.11 -14.75
N LEU A 434 27.36 -9.33 -14.97
CA LEU A 434 25.93 -9.66 -14.80
C LEU A 434 25.44 -9.22 -13.42
N HIS A 435 24.34 -8.46 -13.36
CA HIS A 435 23.77 -7.96 -12.10
C HIS A 435 22.29 -7.56 -12.23
N TYR A 436 21.56 -7.62 -11.13
CA TYR A 436 20.25 -6.98 -11.01
C TYR A 436 20.46 -5.48 -10.76
N SER A 437 20.19 -4.67 -11.78
CA SER A 437 20.42 -3.23 -11.70
C SER A 437 19.55 -2.59 -10.62
N GLY A 438 20.18 -1.90 -9.67
CA GLY A 438 19.52 -1.34 -8.50
C GLY A 438 19.59 -2.22 -7.26
N ASN A 439 20.10 -3.44 -7.37
CA ASN A 439 20.48 -4.33 -6.28
C ASN A 439 19.35 -4.74 -5.31
N PHE A 440 18.13 -4.99 -5.85
CA PHE A 440 17.02 -5.63 -5.13
C PHE A 440 16.78 -7.01 -5.75
N TRP A 441 16.88 -8.06 -4.96
CA TRP A 441 16.79 -9.43 -5.45
C TRP A 441 16.47 -10.45 -4.36
N TRP A 442 15.95 -11.58 -4.78
CA TRP A 442 15.76 -12.78 -3.97
C TRP A 442 16.84 -13.81 -4.27
N SER A 443 17.28 -14.56 -3.24
CA SER A 443 18.17 -15.70 -3.40
C SER A 443 17.97 -16.71 -2.27
N LYS A 444 18.61 -17.88 -2.38
CA LYS A 444 18.56 -18.94 -1.36
C LYS A 444 19.92 -19.13 -0.71
N SER A 445 19.94 -19.52 0.56
CA SER A 445 21.16 -19.73 1.34
C SER A 445 22.15 -20.69 0.65
N SER A 446 21.63 -21.73 -0.03
CA SER A 446 22.48 -22.69 -0.77
C SER A 446 23.28 -22.04 -1.94
N HIS A 447 22.81 -20.93 -2.51
CA HIS A 447 23.57 -20.12 -3.47
C HIS A 447 24.46 -19.12 -2.73
N ILE A 448 23.88 -18.38 -1.76
CA ILE A 448 24.53 -17.30 -1.02
C ILE A 448 25.82 -17.78 -0.33
N LYS A 449 25.83 -18.98 0.26
CA LYS A 449 27.01 -19.52 0.96
C LYS A 449 28.25 -19.70 0.07
N ASN A 450 28.06 -19.77 -1.25
CA ASN A 450 29.15 -19.92 -2.22
C ASN A 450 29.65 -18.58 -2.78
N LEU A 451 29.00 -17.46 -2.43
CA LEU A 451 29.41 -16.14 -2.88
C LEU A 451 30.73 -15.73 -2.22
N PRO A 452 31.62 -15.02 -2.93
CA PRO A 452 32.84 -14.49 -2.34
C PRO A 452 32.51 -13.37 -1.35
N LYS A 453 33.22 -13.31 -0.22
CA LYS A 453 33.14 -12.14 0.66
C LYS A 453 33.70 -10.91 -0.04
N ILE A 454 33.02 -9.78 0.18
CA ILE A 454 33.45 -8.49 -0.33
C ILE A 454 34.55 -7.95 0.57
N VAL A 455 35.80 -7.92 0.07
CA VAL A 455 36.96 -7.40 0.80
C VAL A 455 37.54 -6.12 0.16
N ASP A 456 37.15 -5.83 -1.09
CA ASP A 456 37.57 -4.60 -1.77
C ASP A 456 36.71 -3.40 -1.36
N THR A 457 37.14 -2.20 -1.77
CA THR A 457 36.46 -0.93 -1.50
C THR A 457 35.74 -0.35 -2.73
N TYR A 458 35.72 -1.10 -3.85
CA TYR A 458 35.07 -0.61 -5.06
C TYR A 458 33.56 -0.44 -4.87
N TYR A 459 33.04 0.73 -5.25
CA TYR A 459 31.67 1.15 -4.95
C TYR A 459 30.61 0.17 -5.48
N ASN A 460 30.80 -0.38 -6.69
CA ASN A 460 29.80 -1.21 -7.36
C ASN A 460 29.92 -2.71 -7.04
N THR A 461 30.95 -3.18 -6.31
CA THR A 461 31.09 -4.62 -5.98
C THR A 461 29.83 -5.22 -5.32
N PRO A 462 29.15 -4.52 -4.40
CA PRO A 462 27.89 -5.02 -3.82
C PRO A 462 26.82 -5.36 -4.86
N GLU A 463 26.70 -4.56 -5.92
CA GLU A 463 25.66 -4.75 -6.96
C GLU A 463 25.92 -6.00 -7.83
N PHE A 464 27.19 -6.40 -7.96
CA PHE A 464 27.58 -7.56 -8.77
C PHE A 464 27.59 -8.88 -8.00
N LEU A 465 27.41 -8.85 -6.69
CA LEU A 465 27.69 -9.99 -5.81
C LEU A 465 26.85 -11.22 -6.12
N VAL A 466 25.50 -11.07 -6.13
CA VAL A 466 24.59 -12.23 -6.20
C VAL A 466 24.74 -13.05 -7.47
N SER A 467 25.16 -12.42 -8.56
CA SER A 467 25.39 -13.04 -9.87
C SER A 467 26.86 -13.23 -10.24
N SER A 468 27.77 -13.11 -9.26
CA SER A 468 29.22 -13.24 -9.47
C SER A 468 29.70 -14.68 -9.75
N ILE A 469 28.89 -15.68 -9.41
CA ILE A 469 29.22 -17.11 -9.59
C ILE A 469 28.24 -17.78 -10.56
N ASP A 470 28.55 -19.00 -10.97
CA ASP A 470 27.67 -19.80 -11.82
C ASP A 470 26.33 -20.09 -11.13
N GLY A 471 25.25 -20.09 -11.91
CA GLY A 471 23.90 -20.27 -11.40
C GLY A 471 22.81 -20.02 -12.43
N ILE A 472 21.57 -20.23 -12.00
CA ILE A 472 20.34 -19.97 -12.76
C ILE A 472 19.70 -18.70 -12.24
N TYR A 473 19.66 -17.66 -13.06
CA TYR A 473 19.13 -16.35 -12.72
C TYR A 473 17.80 -16.11 -13.43
N LYS A 474 16.81 -15.63 -12.69
CA LYS A 474 15.48 -15.37 -13.23
C LYS A 474 15.20 -13.87 -13.29
N LEU A 475 14.79 -13.44 -14.45
CA LEU A 475 14.39 -12.08 -14.74
C LEU A 475 12.87 -12.00 -14.88
N LEU A 476 12.21 -11.31 -13.95
CA LEU A 476 10.75 -11.14 -13.97
C LEU A 476 10.30 -10.05 -14.95
N TRP A 477 11.12 -9.02 -15.10
CA TRP A 477 10.80 -7.88 -15.96
C TRP A 477 12.09 -7.12 -16.34
N GLN A 478 12.16 -6.71 -17.59
CA GLN A 478 13.21 -5.86 -18.11
C GLN A 478 12.63 -4.50 -18.53
N SER A 479 13.20 -3.41 -18.02
CA SER A 479 12.97 -2.08 -18.56
C SER A 479 14.10 -1.70 -19.52
N ASP A 480 13.77 -0.97 -20.58
CA ASP A 480 14.74 -0.51 -21.59
C ASP A 480 15.17 0.94 -21.36
N VAL A 481 14.96 1.48 -20.13
CA VAL A 481 15.25 2.88 -19.81
C VAL A 481 16.46 3.03 -18.87
N ASN A 482 17.11 4.18 -18.94
CA ASN A 482 18.10 4.56 -17.94
C ASN A 482 17.40 5.19 -16.73
N HIS A 483 17.23 4.42 -15.67
CA HIS A 483 16.52 4.81 -14.46
C HIS A 483 17.16 5.97 -13.65
N TYR A 484 18.34 6.43 -13.99
CA TYR A 484 18.89 7.66 -13.40
C TYR A 484 18.32 8.93 -14.03
N HIS A 485 17.81 8.83 -15.27
CA HIS A 485 17.44 9.99 -16.08
C HIS A 485 16.03 9.91 -16.67
N THR A 486 15.43 8.74 -16.70
CA THR A 486 14.15 8.50 -17.38
C THR A 486 13.10 7.98 -16.39
N LEU A 487 11.96 8.63 -16.33
CA LEU A 487 10.80 8.18 -15.56
C LEU A 487 10.31 6.83 -16.06
N TYR A 488 9.96 5.95 -15.12
CA TYR A 488 9.40 4.63 -15.43
C TYR A 488 8.21 4.36 -14.48
N PRO A 489 7.07 5.03 -14.72
CA PRO A 489 5.94 5.00 -13.82
C PRO A 489 5.29 3.61 -13.76
N VAL A 490 4.55 3.35 -12.71
CA VAL A 490 3.88 2.08 -12.40
C VAL A 490 3.01 1.58 -13.58
N SER A 491 2.37 2.47 -14.32
CA SER A 491 1.57 2.15 -15.52
C SER A 491 2.34 1.42 -16.62
N MET A 492 3.67 1.48 -16.59
CA MET A 492 4.53 0.80 -17.59
C MET A 492 4.61 -0.72 -17.37
N TYR A 493 4.36 -1.21 -16.15
CA TYR A 493 4.54 -2.62 -15.80
C TYR A 493 3.39 -3.22 -14.97
N GLU A 494 2.61 -2.41 -14.26
CA GLU A 494 1.50 -2.86 -13.45
C GLU A 494 0.41 -3.51 -14.33
N ASN A 495 -0.17 -4.58 -13.82
CA ASN A 495 -1.22 -5.36 -14.50
C ASN A 495 -0.84 -5.94 -15.87
N LYS A 496 0.45 -5.95 -16.21
CA LYS A 496 0.94 -6.61 -17.42
C LYS A 496 1.39 -8.04 -17.08
N PRO A 497 1.23 -8.99 -18.02
CA PRO A 497 1.69 -10.36 -17.85
C PRO A 497 3.20 -10.40 -17.60
N ILE A 498 3.62 -11.13 -16.57
CA ILE A 498 5.04 -11.36 -16.29
C ILE A 498 5.50 -12.55 -17.14
N SER A 499 6.48 -12.31 -18.04
CA SER A 499 7.16 -13.35 -18.80
C SER A 499 8.54 -13.58 -18.22
N ILE A 500 8.70 -14.65 -17.45
CA ILE A 500 9.94 -14.96 -16.74
C ILE A 500 10.99 -15.44 -17.75
N GLN A 501 12.11 -14.75 -17.80
CA GLN A 501 13.27 -15.16 -18.61
C GLN A 501 14.28 -15.89 -17.72
N THR A 502 14.92 -16.90 -18.28
CA THR A 502 15.98 -17.66 -17.63
C THR A 502 17.34 -17.28 -18.21
N ILE A 503 18.26 -16.94 -17.36
CA ILE A 503 19.65 -16.64 -17.72
C ILE A 503 20.55 -17.60 -16.94
N ASP A 504 21.28 -18.45 -17.66
CA ASP A 504 22.25 -19.36 -17.06
C ASP A 504 23.65 -18.73 -17.13
N ARG A 505 24.39 -18.82 -16.04
CA ARG A 505 25.82 -18.55 -16.02
C ARG A 505 26.53 -19.86 -15.74
N VAL A 506 27.40 -20.27 -16.67
CA VAL A 506 28.14 -21.54 -16.60
C VAL A 506 29.58 -21.29 -17.04
N GLY A 507 30.56 -21.63 -16.18
CA GLY A 507 31.98 -21.39 -16.46
C GLY A 507 32.29 -19.91 -16.73
N GLY A 508 31.55 -19.01 -16.09
CA GLY A 508 31.67 -17.56 -16.26
C GLY A 508 30.98 -16.98 -17.51
N THR A 509 30.46 -17.83 -18.40
CA THR A 509 29.73 -17.39 -19.61
C THR A 509 28.22 -17.29 -19.33
N VAL A 510 27.58 -16.26 -19.90
CA VAL A 510 26.15 -15.99 -19.71
C VAL A 510 25.36 -16.45 -20.93
N TYR A 511 24.28 -17.20 -20.71
CA TYR A 511 23.39 -17.73 -21.72
C TYR A 511 21.94 -17.29 -21.44
N TYR A 512 21.31 -16.64 -22.41
CA TYR A 512 19.90 -16.26 -22.36
C TYR A 512 19.02 -17.37 -22.97
N LYS A 513 18.00 -17.83 -22.24
CA LYS A 513 17.05 -18.90 -22.64
C LYS A 513 15.63 -18.39 -22.73
#